data_386300baa61d9a4e0400c1595850c395
#
_entry.id   386300baa61d9a4e0400c1595850c395
#
_cell.length_a   1.000
_cell.length_b   1.000
_cell.length_c   1.000
_cell.angle_alpha   90.00
_cell.angle_beta   90.00
_cell.angle_gamma   90.00
#
_symmetry.space_group_name_H-M   'P 1'
#
loop_
_entity.id
_entity.type
_entity.pdbx_description
1 polymer ?
#
loop_
_entity_poly.entity_id
_entity_poly.type
_entity_poly.pdbx_seq_one_letter_code
_entity_poly.pdbx_strand_id
1 'polypeptide(L)'
;NARYGDAVQPATGPIRADLLGNMWSQQWGNIYDVVAPTNIPESSVDLTAILEAHDYTPERIIRTSEQFYTSVGMDPLPETFWERSQITRPEGREVVCHASAWDIDNENDLRIKMCTRVNAEDFQTAHHELGHNYYQRAYNQQPFLFRNGANDGFHEAIGDFAALSAATPEYLNQIGLLDTVPGTDEDIPYLLRM
;
A
#
# COMPACT_ATOMS: atom_id res chain seq x y z
N ASN A 1 1.99 28.53 -2.28
CA ASN A 1 1.82 29.27 -1.01
C ASN A 1 0.57 30.17 -1.04
N ALA A 2 0.38 31.00 -2.06
CA ALA A 2 -0.79 31.89 -2.15
C ALA A 2 -2.15 31.16 -2.06
N ARG A 3 -2.18 29.86 -2.36
CA ARG A 3 -3.39 29.01 -2.33
C ARG A 3 -3.72 28.50 -0.92
N TYR A 4 -2.69 28.35 -0.07
CA TYR A 4 -2.86 27.69 1.23
C TYR A 4 -3.08 28.64 2.40
N GLY A 5 -2.89 29.94 2.18
CA GLY A 5 -3.02 30.97 3.19
C GLY A 5 -1.94 30.94 4.28
N ASP A 6 -1.81 32.00 5.03
CA ASP A 6 -0.79 32.14 6.06
C ASP A 6 -0.96 31.20 7.27
N ALA A 7 -2.18 30.67 7.46
CA ALA A 7 -2.48 29.72 8.54
C ALA A 7 -1.85 28.34 8.32
N VAL A 8 -1.64 27.95 7.04
CA VAL A 8 -1.08 26.65 6.67
C VAL A 8 0.40 26.75 6.43
N GLN A 9 0.87 27.85 5.83
CA GLN A 9 2.27 28.03 5.50
C GLN A 9 2.64 29.51 5.44
N PRO A 10 3.78 29.92 6.05
CA PRO A 10 4.29 31.26 5.84
C PRO A 10 4.62 31.49 4.36
N ALA A 11 4.51 32.74 3.91
CA ALA A 11 4.70 33.13 2.50
C ALA A 11 6.07 32.71 1.93
N THR A 12 7.04 32.49 2.79
CA THR A 12 8.39 32.05 2.45
C THR A 12 8.85 30.97 3.43
N GLY A 13 9.52 29.94 2.92
CA GLY A 13 10.10 28.87 3.73
C GLY A 13 9.57 27.47 3.41
N PRO A 14 10.05 26.44 4.10
CA PRO A 14 9.62 25.06 3.91
C PRO A 14 8.21 24.84 4.45
N ILE A 15 7.52 23.84 3.89
CA ILE A 15 6.24 23.39 4.42
C ILE A 15 6.46 22.82 5.83
N ARG A 16 5.54 23.10 6.74
CA ARG A 16 5.60 22.57 8.11
C ARG A 16 5.39 21.04 8.08
N ALA A 17 6.25 20.33 8.78
CA ALA A 17 6.21 18.86 8.83
C ALA A 17 4.90 18.30 9.41
N ASP A 18 4.31 18.99 10.39
CA ASP A 18 3.06 18.57 11.04
C ASP A 18 1.82 18.64 10.12
N LEU A 19 1.93 19.26 8.93
CA LEU A 19 0.86 19.30 7.94
C LEU A 19 0.89 18.12 6.97
N LEU A 20 1.96 17.35 6.94
CA LEU A 20 2.22 16.32 5.93
C LEU A 20 2.06 14.88 6.47
N GLY A 21 1.10 14.68 7.33
CA GLY A 21 0.55 13.39 7.72
C GLY A 21 1.33 12.66 8.79
N ASN A 22 2.41 12.01 8.43
CA ASN A 22 3.18 11.15 9.34
C ASN A 22 4.53 11.78 9.76
N MET A 23 5.31 11.05 10.58
CA MET A 23 6.59 11.53 11.08
C MET A 23 7.65 11.76 9.98
N TRP A 24 7.48 11.20 8.79
CA TRP A 24 8.36 11.42 7.63
C TRP A 24 7.92 12.61 6.77
N SER A 25 6.78 13.22 7.09
CA SER A 25 6.26 14.41 6.39
C SER A 25 6.10 14.23 4.87
N GLN A 26 5.54 13.10 4.46
CA GLN A 26 5.46 12.69 3.05
C GLN A 26 4.03 12.50 2.53
N GLN A 27 3.00 12.74 3.35
CA GLN A 27 1.60 12.56 2.98
C GLN A 27 0.87 13.89 2.86
N TRP A 28 0.07 14.04 1.80
CA TRP A 28 -0.71 15.24 1.53
C TRP A 28 -2.16 15.14 2.05
N GLY A 29 -2.60 13.97 2.51
CA GLY A 29 -3.97 13.71 2.92
C GLY A 29 -4.52 14.70 3.94
N ASN A 30 -3.72 15.11 4.93
CA ASN A 30 -4.13 16.06 5.96
C ASN A 30 -4.46 17.47 5.44
N ILE A 31 -3.93 17.85 4.29
CA ILE A 31 -4.16 19.15 3.67
C ILE A 31 -4.90 19.02 2.33
N TYR A 32 -5.44 17.83 2.04
CA TYR A 32 -6.12 17.58 0.77
C TYR A 32 -7.20 18.61 0.45
N ASP A 33 -8.09 18.90 1.38
CA ASP A 33 -9.18 19.86 1.19
C ASP A 33 -8.70 21.28 0.88
N VAL A 34 -7.45 21.62 1.31
CA VAL A 34 -6.82 22.93 1.04
C VAL A 34 -6.15 22.96 -0.32
N VAL A 35 -5.60 21.82 -0.76
CA VAL A 35 -4.79 21.74 -2.00
C VAL A 35 -5.59 21.24 -3.19
N ALA A 36 -6.68 20.52 -2.98
CA ALA A 36 -7.51 19.97 -4.02
C ALA A 36 -8.01 21.06 -4.98
N PRO A 37 -8.08 20.82 -6.27
CA PRO A 37 -8.71 21.72 -7.21
C PRO A 37 -10.20 21.91 -6.89
N THR A 38 -10.70 23.13 -6.99
CA THR A 38 -12.08 23.50 -6.59
C THR A 38 -13.18 22.93 -7.50
N ASN A 39 -12.82 22.36 -8.65
CA ASN A 39 -13.77 21.90 -9.68
C ASN A 39 -13.61 20.41 -10.00
N ILE A 40 -13.05 19.62 -9.07
CA ILE A 40 -12.98 18.17 -9.27
C ILE A 40 -14.27 17.55 -8.75
N PRO A 41 -14.95 16.70 -9.52
CA PRO A 41 -16.08 15.91 -9.02
C PRO A 41 -15.67 15.11 -7.78
N GLU A 42 -16.61 14.81 -6.89
CA GLU A 42 -16.34 13.84 -5.83
C GLU A 42 -15.97 12.50 -6.46
N SER A 43 -14.91 11.85 -5.93
CA SER A 43 -14.55 10.51 -6.39
C SER A 43 -15.73 9.57 -6.17
N SER A 44 -16.10 8.84 -7.21
CA SER A 44 -17.08 7.75 -7.12
C SER A 44 -16.50 6.50 -6.46
N VAL A 45 -15.17 6.44 -6.28
CA VAL A 45 -14.46 5.27 -5.75
C VAL A 45 -13.97 5.56 -4.33
N ASP A 46 -14.65 4.96 -3.36
CA ASP A 46 -14.18 4.85 -1.97
C ASP A 46 -13.79 3.40 -1.70
N LEU A 47 -12.50 3.10 -1.85
CA LEU A 47 -12.00 1.73 -1.68
C LEU A 47 -12.24 1.19 -0.27
N THR A 48 -12.19 2.03 0.76
CA THR A 48 -12.49 1.60 2.13
C THR A 48 -13.94 1.13 2.24
N ALA A 49 -14.89 1.94 1.79
CA ALA A 49 -16.31 1.57 1.80
C ALA A 49 -16.59 0.33 0.94
N ILE A 50 -15.89 0.19 -0.19
CA ILE A 50 -16.01 -0.98 -1.08
C ILE A 50 -15.52 -2.24 -0.38
N LEU A 51 -14.36 -2.20 0.26
CA LEU A 51 -13.81 -3.35 1.01
C LEU A 51 -14.75 -3.77 2.14
N GLU A 52 -15.32 -2.80 2.88
CA GLU A 52 -16.29 -3.07 3.94
C GLU A 52 -17.57 -3.71 3.38
N ALA A 53 -18.10 -3.17 2.28
CA ALA A 53 -19.31 -3.71 1.61
C ALA A 53 -19.14 -5.13 1.06
N HIS A 54 -17.90 -5.52 0.75
CA HIS A 54 -17.54 -6.87 0.30
C HIS A 54 -17.09 -7.79 1.42
N ASP A 55 -17.34 -7.45 2.69
CA ASP A 55 -16.98 -8.24 3.87
C ASP A 55 -15.49 -8.65 3.89
N TYR A 56 -14.61 -7.71 3.54
CA TYR A 56 -13.17 -7.97 3.62
C TYR A 56 -12.73 -8.12 5.07
N THR A 57 -11.76 -8.98 5.27
CA THR A 57 -11.06 -9.17 6.54
C THR A 57 -9.57 -8.83 6.35
N PRO A 58 -8.83 -8.59 7.42
CA PRO A 58 -7.37 -8.41 7.32
C PRO A 58 -6.68 -9.53 6.53
N GLU A 59 -7.02 -10.79 6.81
CA GLU A 59 -6.45 -11.93 6.08
C GLU A 59 -6.83 -11.89 4.59
N ARG A 60 -8.09 -11.54 4.27
CA ARG A 60 -8.55 -11.45 2.87
C ARG A 60 -7.81 -10.36 2.10
N ILE A 61 -7.43 -9.25 2.75
CA ILE A 61 -6.57 -8.22 2.13
C ILE A 61 -5.22 -8.83 1.73
N ILE A 62 -4.54 -9.54 2.62
CA ILE A 62 -3.25 -10.16 2.32
C ILE A 62 -3.38 -11.22 1.22
N ARG A 63 -4.46 -12.02 1.22
CA ARG A 63 -4.73 -13.00 0.15
C ARG A 63 -5.00 -12.34 -1.20
N THR A 64 -5.71 -11.21 -1.22
CA THR A 64 -5.91 -10.43 -2.44
C THR A 64 -4.57 -9.87 -2.96
N SER A 65 -3.71 -9.43 -2.05
CA SER A 65 -2.36 -9.00 -2.43
C SER A 65 -1.53 -10.15 -3.00
N GLU A 66 -1.58 -11.36 -2.43
CA GLU A 66 -0.96 -12.54 -3.03
C GLU A 66 -1.52 -12.84 -4.44
N GLN A 67 -2.84 -12.73 -4.61
CA GLN A 67 -3.49 -12.95 -5.90
C GLN A 67 -2.98 -12.00 -6.99
N PHE A 68 -2.64 -10.76 -6.64
CA PHE A 68 -2.01 -9.84 -7.58
C PHE A 68 -0.72 -10.44 -8.16
N TYR A 69 0.18 -10.92 -7.30
CA TYR A 69 1.47 -11.49 -7.73
C TYR A 69 1.29 -12.81 -8.48
N THR A 70 0.38 -13.66 -8.05
CA THR A 70 0.10 -14.91 -8.77
C THR A 70 -0.56 -14.66 -10.12
N SER A 71 -1.34 -13.59 -10.28
CA SER A 71 -1.95 -13.22 -11.56
C SER A 71 -0.92 -12.81 -12.63
N VAL A 72 0.25 -12.34 -12.21
CA VAL A 72 1.37 -12.02 -13.11
C VAL A 72 2.37 -13.17 -13.25
N GLY A 73 2.01 -14.36 -12.78
CA GLY A 73 2.77 -15.60 -12.99
C GLY A 73 3.79 -15.95 -11.91
N MET A 74 3.73 -15.31 -10.74
CA MET A 74 4.58 -15.68 -9.62
C MET A 74 3.96 -16.83 -8.81
N ASP A 75 4.79 -17.64 -8.15
CA ASP A 75 4.32 -18.75 -7.33
C ASP A 75 3.63 -18.26 -6.05
N PRO A 76 2.59 -18.95 -5.55
CA PRO A 76 1.98 -18.64 -4.27
C PRO A 76 3.00 -18.56 -3.12
N LEU A 77 2.67 -17.81 -2.09
CA LEU A 77 3.48 -17.74 -0.88
C LEU A 77 3.48 -19.11 -0.16
N PRO A 78 4.58 -19.49 0.49
CA PRO A 78 4.65 -20.77 1.20
C PRO A 78 3.66 -20.79 2.39
N GLU A 79 3.21 -21.99 2.78
CA GLU A 79 2.30 -22.15 3.92
C GLU A 79 2.86 -21.54 5.21
N THR A 80 4.17 -21.64 5.40
CA THR A 80 4.90 -21.03 6.52
C THR A 80 4.73 -19.52 6.61
N PHE A 81 4.50 -18.82 5.49
CA PHE A 81 4.17 -17.40 5.50
C PHE A 81 2.86 -17.14 6.27
N TRP A 82 1.83 -17.93 5.98
CA TRP A 82 0.50 -17.78 6.61
C TRP A 82 0.52 -18.19 8.09
N GLU A 83 1.32 -19.17 8.44
CA GLU A 83 1.48 -19.64 9.84
C GLU A 83 2.26 -18.66 10.71
N ARG A 84 3.23 -17.94 10.14
CA ARG A 84 4.25 -17.21 10.91
C ARG A 84 4.16 -15.70 10.79
N SER A 85 3.41 -15.17 9.82
CA SER A 85 3.22 -13.73 9.65
C SER A 85 2.31 -13.17 10.74
N GLN A 86 2.58 -11.94 11.16
CA GLN A 86 1.69 -11.18 12.01
C GLN A 86 0.82 -10.27 11.13
N ILE A 87 -0.39 -10.71 10.82
CA ILE A 87 -1.33 -9.98 9.96
C ILE A 87 -2.14 -8.96 10.76
N THR A 88 -2.51 -9.28 11.98
CA THR A 88 -3.33 -8.42 12.84
C THR A 88 -2.59 -8.02 14.11
N ARG A 89 -3.05 -6.97 14.77
CA ARG A 89 -2.51 -6.58 16.08
C ARG A 89 -2.78 -7.69 17.09
N PRO A 90 -1.74 -8.25 17.73
CA PRO A 90 -1.92 -9.29 18.72
C PRO A 90 -2.52 -8.71 20.01
N GLU A 91 -3.34 -9.50 20.69
CA GLU A 91 -3.83 -9.18 22.02
C GLU A 91 -2.75 -9.46 23.08
N GLY A 92 -2.77 -8.70 24.17
CA GLY A 92 -1.95 -8.94 25.34
C GLY A 92 -0.48 -8.58 25.24
N ARG A 93 -0.03 -7.98 24.14
CA ARG A 93 1.33 -7.42 24.04
C ARG A 93 1.37 -6.16 23.18
N GLU A 94 2.28 -5.27 23.49
CA GLU A 94 2.57 -4.11 22.65
C GLU A 94 3.38 -4.50 21.43
N VAL A 95 3.02 -3.91 20.27
CA VAL A 95 3.73 -4.07 19.00
C VAL A 95 3.81 -2.75 18.27
N VAL A 96 4.89 -2.54 17.54
CA VAL A 96 4.99 -1.45 16.56
C VAL A 96 4.25 -1.89 15.31
N CYS A 97 3.14 -1.21 15.02
CA CYS A 97 2.24 -1.56 13.90
C CYS A 97 2.72 -1.10 12.53
N HIS A 98 3.88 -0.43 12.42
CA HIS A 98 4.48 -0.12 11.12
C HIS A 98 4.68 -1.43 10.35
N ALA A 99 4.12 -1.49 9.12
CA ALA A 99 4.24 -2.67 8.28
C ALA A 99 5.70 -2.96 7.93
N SER A 100 6.01 -4.22 7.72
CA SER A 100 7.36 -4.63 7.30
C SER A 100 7.36 -6.07 6.78
N ALA A 101 8.17 -6.31 5.75
CA ALA A 101 8.39 -7.62 5.17
C ALA A 101 9.75 -8.17 5.59
N TRP A 102 9.83 -9.47 5.76
CA TRP A 102 11.00 -10.16 6.30
C TRP A 102 11.29 -11.41 5.51
N ASP A 103 12.56 -11.62 5.24
CA ASP A 103 13.15 -12.87 4.82
C ASP A 103 14.09 -13.34 5.94
N ILE A 104 13.74 -14.40 6.63
CA ILE A 104 14.40 -14.80 7.87
C ILE A 104 15.63 -15.66 7.62
N ASP A 105 15.59 -16.48 6.58
CA ASP A 105 16.62 -17.50 6.32
C ASP A 105 17.31 -17.35 4.95
N ASN A 106 16.91 -16.36 4.15
CA ASN A 106 17.30 -16.15 2.75
C ASN A 106 17.01 -17.37 1.85
N GLU A 107 15.94 -18.09 2.18
CA GLU A 107 15.47 -19.26 1.44
C GLU A 107 13.94 -19.23 1.29
N ASN A 108 13.19 -19.64 2.33
CA ASN A 108 11.74 -19.82 2.25
C ASN A 108 10.95 -19.30 3.47
N ASP A 109 11.60 -18.84 4.53
CA ASP A 109 10.91 -18.30 5.71
C ASP A 109 10.63 -16.81 5.51
N LEU A 110 9.66 -16.53 4.66
CA LEU A 110 9.16 -15.18 4.40
C LEU A 110 8.04 -14.85 5.36
N ARG A 111 8.01 -13.60 5.82
CA ARG A 111 6.96 -13.11 6.73
C ARG A 111 6.64 -11.66 6.46
N ILE A 112 5.42 -11.26 6.82
CA ILE A 112 5.07 -9.85 7.04
C ILE A 112 4.70 -9.62 8.50
N LYS A 113 4.90 -8.40 8.95
CA LYS A 113 4.38 -7.89 10.22
C LYS A 113 3.53 -6.65 9.92
N MET A 114 2.23 -6.77 10.12
CA MET A 114 1.25 -5.69 9.99
C MET A 114 0.26 -5.71 11.16
N CYS A 115 -0.43 -4.61 11.36
CA CYS A 115 -1.65 -4.54 12.15
C CYS A 115 -2.81 -4.16 11.20
N THR A 116 -3.07 -5.01 10.23
CA THR A 116 -3.96 -4.75 9.10
C THR A 116 -5.38 -4.43 9.55
N ARG A 117 -5.92 -3.35 9.04
CA ARG A 117 -7.31 -2.93 9.15
C ARG A 117 -7.96 -2.98 7.78
N VAL A 118 -9.28 -3.02 7.74
CA VAL A 118 -10.01 -2.97 6.48
C VAL A 118 -10.15 -1.52 6.03
N ASN A 119 -9.22 -1.06 5.22
CA ASN A 119 -9.21 0.28 4.62
C ASN A 119 -8.31 0.32 3.37
N ALA A 120 -8.42 1.40 2.60
CA ALA A 120 -7.66 1.60 1.38
C ALA A 120 -6.14 1.66 1.62
N GLU A 121 -5.69 2.33 2.69
CA GLU A 121 -4.28 2.47 3.05
C GLU A 121 -3.64 1.10 3.30
N ASP A 122 -4.27 0.28 4.16
CA ASP A 122 -3.72 -1.03 4.51
C ASP A 122 -3.83 -2.02 3.34
N PHE A 123 -4.81 -1.86 2.43
CA PHE A 123 -4.87 -2.61 1.18
C PHE A 123 -3.65 -2.33 0.30
N GLN A 124 -3.30 -1.07 0.09
CA GLN A 124 -2.11 -0.69 -0.67
C GLN A 124 -0.83 -1.14 0.03
N THR A 125 -0.72 -0.91 1.34
CA THR A 125 0.43 -1.32 2.15
C THR A 125 0.66 -2.83 2.07
N ALA A 126 -0.39 -3.64 2.09
CA ALA A 126 -0.27 -5.09 1.93
C ALA A 126 0.34 -5.49 0.57
N HIS A 127 -0.05 -4.81 -0.52
CA HIS A 127 0.54 -5.05 -1.84
C HIS A 127 2.01 -4.62 -1.88
N HIS A 128 2.35 -3.52 -1.24
CA HIS A 128 3.73 -3.03 -1.10
C HIS A 128 4.60 -4.03 -0.33
N GLU A 129 4.18 -4.46 0.86
CA GLU A 129 4.94 -5.38 1.70
C GLU A 129 5.16 -6.75 1.02
N LEU A 130 4.14 -7.27 0.33
CA LEU A 130 4.32 -8.48 -0.44
C LEU A 130 5.29 -8.27 -1.62
N GLY A 131 5.41 -7.06 -2.16
CA GLY A 131 6.43 -6.73 -3.16
C GLY A 131 7.83 -7.00 -2.66
N HIS A 132 8.11 -6.62 -1.42
CA HIS A 132 9.38 -6.97 -0.78
C HIS A 132 9.59 -8.48 -0.69
N ASN A 133 8.59 -9.25 -0.22
CA ASN A 133 8.69 -10.71 -0.11
C ASN A 133 8.88 -11.38 -1.48
N TYR A 134 8.18 -10.96 -2.51
CA TYR A 134 8.34 -11.52 -3.86
C TYR A 134 9.68 -11.17 -4.47
N TYR A 135 10.22 -9.99 -4.19
CA TYR A 135 11.56 -9.62 -4.62
C TYR A 135 12.64 -10.42 -3.86
N GLN A 136 12.47 -10.64 -2.56
CA GLN A 136 13.32 -11.52 -1.75
C GLN A 136 13.38 -12.91 -2.37
N ARG A 137 12.25 -13.53 -2.70
CA ARG A 137 12.19 -14.83 -3.37
C ARG A 137 12.95 -14.84 -4.71
N ALA A 138 12.87 -13.76 -5.46
CA ALA A 138 13.53 -13.66 -6.76
C ALA A 138 15.06 -13.66 -6.62
N TYR A 139 15.61 -12.86 -5.71
CA TYR A 139 17.06 -12.83 -5.54
C TYR A 139 17.61 -13.97 -4.70
N ASN A 140 16.81 -14.66 -3.89
CA ASN A 140 17.25 -15.87 -3.18
C ASN A 140 17.64 -17.00 -4.12
N GLN A 141 17.17 -16.96 -5.36
CA GLN A 141 17.59 -17.91 -6.41
C GLN A 141 18.96 -17.57 -7.04
N GLN A 142 19.54 -16.43 -6.69
CA GLN A 142 20.82 -15.99 -7.23
C GLN A 142 22.01 -16.66 -6.49
N PRO A 143 23.22 -16.66 -7.08
CA PRO A 143 24.43 -17.03 -6.34
C PRO A 143 24.58 -16.22 -5.05
N PHE A 144 25.14 -16.80 -4.02
CA PHE A 144 25.19 -16.24 -2.65
C PHE A 144 25.55 -14.75 -2.57
N LEU A 145 26.54 -14.28 -3.35
CA LEU A 145 26.95 -12.87 -3.36
C LEU A 145 25.91 -11.90 -3.94
N PHE A 146 24.87 -12.42 -4.59
CA PHE A 146 23.81 -11.64 -5.23
C PHE A 146 22.44 -11.86 -4.57
N ARG A 147 22.39 -12.52 -3.41
CA ARG A 147 21.16 -12.72 -2.64
C ARG A 147 20.82 -11.50 -1.80
N ASN A 148 20.66 -10.37 -2.48
CA ASN A 148 20.21 -9.12 -1.86
C ASN A 148 19.55 -8.24 -2.93
N GLY A 149 18.77 -7.24 -2.49
CA GLY A 149 18.22 -6.23 -3.37
C GLY A 149 19.32 -5.42 -4.08
N ALA A 150 19.03 -4.93 -5.29
CA ALA A 150 19.97 -4.12 -6.06
C ALA A 150 20.36 -2.83 -5.30
N ASN A 151 19.38 -2.21 -4.65
CA ASN A 151 19.51 -1.13 -3.66
C ASN A 151 18.17 -0.95 -2.93
N ASP A 152 18.18 -0.21 -1.82
CA ASP A 152 16.99 0.00 -0.99
C ASP A 152 15.88 0.73 -1.76
N GLY A 153 16.22 1.75 -2.53
CA GLY A 153 15.24 2.49 -3.34
C GLY A 153 14.58 1.64 -4.42
N PHE A 154 15.29 0.62 -4.96
CA PHE A 154 14.70 -0.31 -5.91
C PHE A 154 13.78 -1.32 -5.22
N HIS A 155 14.11 -1.71 -3.99
CA HIS A 155 13.29 -2.57 -3.16
C HIS A 155 11.93 -1.90 -2.85
N GLU A 156 11.97 -0.61 -2.46
CA GLU A 156 10.78 0.22 -2.26
C GLU A 156 9.98 0.41 -3.55
N ALA A 157 10.66 0.67 -4.68
CA ALA A 157 10.00 0.90 -5.97
C ALA A 157 9.21 -0.31 -6.46
N ILE A 158 9.63 -1.53 -6.17
CA ILE A 158 8.87 -2.75 -6.50
C ILE A 158 7.59 -2.82 -5.67
N GLY A 159 7.66 -2.52 -4.37
CA GLY A 159 6.50 -2.45 -3.49
C GLY A 159 5.50 -1.39 -3.95
N ASP A 160 5.97 -0.18 -4.20
CA ASP A 160 5.15 0.93 -4.67
C ASP A 160 4.51 0.66 -6.04
N PHE A 161 5.25 0.06 -6.98
CA PHE A 161 4.70 -0.31 -8.29
C PHE A 161 3.52 -1.27 -8.15
N ALA A 162 3.63 -2.28 -7.28
CA ALA A 162 2.54 -3.21 -7.04
C ALA A 162 1.35 -2.53 -6.34
N ALA A 163 1.60 -1.73 -5.31
CA ALA A 163 0.57 -0.99 -4.58
C ALA A 163 -0.23 -0.05 -5.49
N LEU A 164 0.45 0.73 -6.32
CA LEU A 164 -0.18 1.63 -7.29
C LEU A 164 -0.97 0.85 -8.36
N SER A 165 -0.41 -0.26 -8.86
CA SER A 165 -1.08 -1.08 -9.88
C SER A 165 -2.34 -1.76 -9.34
N ALA A 166 -2.30 -2.27 -8.11
CA ALA A 166 -3.41 -2.94 -7.46
C ALA A 166 -4.54 -2.00 -7.04
N ALA A 167 -4.26 -0.72 -6.92
CA ALA A 167 -5.25 0.30 -6.59
C ALA A 167 -5.91 0.93 -7.83
N THR A 168 -5.54 0.54 -9.04
CA THR A 168 -6.18 1.06 -10.26
C THR A 168 -7.63 0.59 -10.38
N PRO A 169 -8.56 1.44 -10.86
CA PRO A 169 -9.94 1.05 -11.08
C PRO A 169 -10.09 -0.20 -11.97
N GLU A 170 -9.21 -0.35 -12.97
CA GLU A 170 -9.19 -1.51 -13.86
C GLU A 170 -8.89 -2.80 -13.08
N TYR A 171 -7.90 -2.79 -12.21
CA TYR A 171 -7.59 -3.96 -11.39
C TYR A 171 -8.70 -4.24 -10.36
N LEU A 172 -9.23 -3.22 -9.71
CA LEU A 172 -10.35 -3.36 -8.78
C LEU A 172 -11.60 -3.95 -9.46
N ASN A 173 -11.89 -3.55 -10.71
CA ASN A 173 -12.93 -4.15 -11.52
C ASN A 173 -12.60 -5.62 -11.88
N GLN A 174 -11.36 -5.90 -12.28
CA GLN A 174 -10.92 -7.26 -12.63
C GLN A 174 -11.10 -8.25 -11.46
N ILE A 175 -10.86 -7.81 -10.23
CA ILE A 175 -11.03 -8.65 -9.02
C ILE A 175 -12.44 -8.59 -8.42
N GLY A 176 -13.37 -7.89 -9.07
CA GLY A 176 -14.79 -7.83 -8.70
C GLY A 176 -15.09 -6.89 -7.52
N LEU A 177 -14.23 -5.94 -7.22
CA LEU A 177 -14.47 -4.88 -6.23
C LEU A 177 -15.20 -3.67 -6.84
N LEU A 178 -15.11 -3.48 -8.14
CA LEU A 178 -15.86 -2.47 -8.88
C LEU A 178 -16.70 -3.14 -9.97
N ASP A 179 -17.95 -2.76 -10.10
CA ASP A 179 -18.82 -3.24 -11.18
C ASP A 179 -18.44 -2.64 -12.53
N THR A 180 -17.98 -1.39 -12.53
CA THR A 180 -17.60 -0.64 -13.74
C THR A 180 -16.35 0.18 -13.47
N VAL A 181 -15.49 0.29 -14.48
CA VAL A 181 -14.35 1.21 -14.45
C VAL A 181 -14.86 2.63 -14.69
N PRO A 182 -14.60 3.60 -13.79
CA PRO A 182 -14.97 5.01 -13.98
C PRO A 182 -14.33 5.58 -15.25
N GLY A 183 -14.92 6.63 -15.81
CA GLY A 183 -14.30 7.37 -16.90
C GLY A 183 -13.05 8.13 -16.43
N THR A 184 -12.10 8.37 -17.34
CA THR A 184 -10.81 9.01 -17.04
C THR A 184 -10.91 10.36 -16.33
N ASP A 185 -11.97 11.11 -16.54
CA ASP A 185 -12.21 12.39 -15.85
C ASP A 185 -12.71 12.19 -14.40
N GLU A 186 -13.25 11.00 -14.09
CA GLU A 186 -13.71 10.61 -12.75
C GLU A 186 -12.60 9.96 -11.92
N ASP A 187 -11.53 9.48 -12.55
CA ASP A 187 -10.40 8.83 -11.88
C ASP A 187 -9.47 9.83 -11.17
N ILE A 188 -9.37 11.07 -11.71
CA ILE A 188 -8.45 12.08 -11.18
C ILE A 188 -8.67 12.35 -9.68
N PRO A 189 -9.90 12.52 -9.17
CA PRO A 189 -10.14 12.72 -7.74
C PRO A 189 -9.70 11.54 -6.89
N TYR A 190 -9.86 10.32 -7.40
CA TYR A 190 -9.41 9.10 -6.72
C TYR A 190 -7.88 9.03 -6.63
N LEU A 191 -7.20 9.22 -7.75
CA LEU A 191 -5.74 9.21 -7.82
C LEU A 191 -5.08 10.32 -6.98
N LEU A 192 -5.75 11.46 -6.81
CA LEU A 192 -5.24 12.55 -5.99
C LEU A 192 -5.42 12.34 -4.48
N ARG A 193 -6.24 11.37 -4.07
CA ARG A 193 -6.47 11.01 -2.65
C ARG A 193 -5.56 9.86 -2.19
N MET A 194 -5.01 9.11 -3.12
CA MET A 194 -4.01 8.07 -2.87
C MET A 194 -2.66 8.71 -2.55
#